data_3ec89b74eadac2447f09fe88190adb22
#
_entry.id   3ec89b74eadac2447f09fe88190adb22
#
_cell.length_a   1.000
_cell.length_b   1.000
_cell.length_c   1.000
_cell.angle_alpha   90.00
_cell.angle_beta   90.00
_cell.angle_gamma   90.00
#
_symmetry.space_group_name_H-M   'P 1'
#
loop_
_entity.id
_entity.type
_entity.pdbx_description
1 polymer ?
#
loop_
_entity_poly.entity_id
_entity_poly.type
_entity_poly.pdbx_seq_one_letter_code
_entity_poly.pdbx_strand_id
1 'polypeptide(L)'
;MPVTPGAGRLRAITLRFLAEPTDVNFGGKVHGGAVMKWIDQAGYTCAAGWTGTYCVTVYLGALHFLGPIRVGELVELRALVIRTGRTSLDIAIDVYARDPKSRERRRTGHCVVVFVALDGEARPTEVPRWAPESEIDRALEAYARRLAELRKQMDLEMEQRLASYADSIEIETL
;
A
#
# COMPACT_ATOMS: atom_id res chain seq x y z
N MET A 1 11.14 1.74 25.98
CA MET A 1 12.52 1.28 25.75
C MET A 1 13.01 1.91 24.47
N PRO A 2 14.19 2.55 24.42
CA PRO A 2 14.72 3.07 23.17
C PRO A 2 15.04 1.90 22.24
N VAL A 3 14.41 1.89 21.04
CA VAL A 3 14.69 0.90 20.00
C VAL A 3 16.06 1.19 19.43
N THR A 4 16.98 0.24 19.54
CA THR A 4 18.34 0.34 19.00
C THR A 4 18.26 0.56 17.48
N PRO A 5 18.86 1.61 16.91
CA PRO A 5 18.84 1.83 15.46
C PRO A 5 19.53 0.67 14.74
N GLY A 6 18.81 0.01 13.85
CA GLY A 6 19.35 -0.95 12.89
C GLY A 6 19.14 -2.45 13.19
N ALA A 7 18.77 -2.87 14.41
CA ALA A 7 18.56 -4.28 14.72
C ALA A 7 17.13 -4.72 14.33
N GLY A 8 17.00 -5.57 13.31
CA GLY A 8 15.79 -6.36 13.06
C GLY A 8 14.67 -5.65 12.30
N ARG A 9 14.92 -4.60 11.54
CA ARG A 9 13.90 -3.93 10.73
C ARG A 9 13.51 -4.76 9.52
N LEU A 10 12.23 -5.08 9.45
CA LEU A 10 11.69 -5.83 8.31
C LEU A 10 11.38 -4.86 7.16
N ARG A 11 12.31 -4.77 6.18
CA ARG A 11 12.07 -4.01 4.95
C ARG A 11 10.98 -4.60 4.08
N ALA A 12 10.82 -5.91 4.13
CA ALA A 12 9.87 -6.64 3.30
C ALA A 12 9.11 -7.67 4.12
N ILE A 13 7.84 -7.86 3.77
CA ILE A 13 7.01 -8.94 4.32
C ILE A 13 6.27 -9.67 3.20
N THR A 14 5.89 -10.89 3.47
CA THR A 14 5.01 -11.66 2.59
C THR A 14 3.89 -12.26 3.41
N LEU A 15 2.66 -11.90 3.08
CA LEU A 15 1.47 -12.55 3.61
C LEU A 15 0.98 -13.62 2.63
N ARG A 16 0.55 -14.77 3.14
CA ARG A 16 -0.02 -15.86 2.35
C ARG A 16 -1.22 -16.43 3.06
N PHE A 17 -2.32 -16.59 2.32
CA PHE A 17 -3.55 -17.20 2.81
C PHE A 17 -4.40 -17.71 1.62
N LEU A 18 -5.45 -18.44 1.91
CA LEU A 18 -6.42 -18.87 0.90
C LEU A 18 -7.52 -17.82 0.80
N ALA A 19 -7.96 -17.52 -0.44
CA ALA A 19 -9.15 -16.73 -0.67
C ALA A 19 -10.38 -17.52 -0.22
N GLU A 20 -11.18 -16.94 0.68
CA GLU A 20 -12.32 -17.60 1.31
C GLU A 20 -13.63 -17.31 0.56
N PRO A 21 -14.66 -18.16 0.73
CA PRO A 21 -16.00 -17.92 0.17
C PRO A 21 -16.64 -16.62 0.65
N THR A 22 -16.27 -16.13 1.83
CA THR A 22 -16.73 -14.86 2.43
C THR A 22 -16.22 -13.61 1.69
N ASP A 23 -15.19 -13.76 0.87
CA ASP A 23 -14.57 -12.66 0.12
C ASP A 23 -15.17 -12.44 -1.26
N VAL A 24 -16.25 -13.17 -1.62
CA VAL A 24 -16.80 -13.23 -2.98
C VAL A 24 -17.73 -12.06 -3.29
N ASN A 25 -17.59 -11.50 -4.50
CA ASN A 25 -18.54 -10.56 -5.09
C ASN A 25 -19.68 -11.29 -5.84
N PHE A 26 -20.64 -10.53 -6.35
CA PHE A 26 -21.77 -11.06 -7.12
C PHE A 26 -21.37 -11.81 -8.41
N GLY A 27 -20.18 -11.62 -8.92
CA GLY A 27 -19.62 -12.33 -10.08
C GLY A 27 -18.82 -13.61 -9.73
N GLY A 28 -18.85 -14.07 -8.46
CA GLY A 28 -18.16 -15.28 -8.01
C GLY A 28 -16.62 -15.17 -7.98
N LYS A 29 -16.09 -13.97 -7.88
CA LYS A 29 -14.66 -13.66 -7.71
C LYS A 29 -14.44 -12.92 -6.41
N VAL A 30 -13.20 -12.88 -5.94
CA VAL A 30 -12.86 -12.08 -4.76
C VAL A 30 -13.22 -10.62 -5.00
N HIS A 31 -13.88 -10.02 -4.01
CA HIS A 31 -14.30 -8.64 -4.04
C HIS A 31 -13.08 -7.70 -4.02
N GLY A 32 -13.09 -6.64 -4.86
CA GLY A 32 -12.00 -5.67 -4.88
C GLY A 32 -11.73 -5.02 -3.52
N GLY A 33 -12.78 -4.78 -2.72
CA GLY A 33 -12.67 -4.28 -1.35
C GLY A 33 -11.92 -5.25 -0.42
N ALA A 34 -12.10 -6.58 -0.58
CA ALA A 34 -11.33 -7.57 0.17
C ALA A 34 -9.84 -7.48 -0.18
N VAL A 35 -9.51 -7.36 -1.47
CA VAL A 35 -8.13 -7.18 -1.92
C VAL A 35 -7.52 -5.90 -1.36
N MET A 36 -8.26 -4.77 -1.34
CA MET A 36 -7.80 -3.51 -0.75
C MET A 36 -7.53 -3.64 0.75
N LYS A 37 -8.41 -4.34 1.50
CA LYS A 37 -8.18 -4.64 2.92
C LYS A 37 -6.89 -5.45 3.13
N TRP A 38 -6.65 -6.46 2.31
CA TRP A 38 -5.43 -7.27 2.41
C TRP A 38 -4.17 -6.45 2.08
N ILE A 39 -4.26 -5.56 1.09
CA ILE A 39 -3.20 -4.61 0.74
C ILE A 39 -2.87 -3.71 1.93
N ASP A 40 -3.90 -3.14 2.57
CA ASP A 40 -3.73 -2.30 3.76
C ASP A 40 -3.06 -3.06 4.90
N GLN A 41 -3.51 -4.28 5.20
CA GLN A 41 -2.92 -5.15 6.21
C GLN A 41 -1.45 -5.50 5.94
N ALA A 42 -1.11 -5.82 4.68
CA ALA A 42 0.25 -6.11 4.28
C ALA A 42 1.15 -4.86 4.39
N GLY A 43 0.64 -3.72 3.92
CA GLY A 43 1.32 -2.44 4.01
C GLY A 43 1.56 -2.02 5.47
N TYR A 44 0.54 -2.09 6.31
CA TYR A 44 0.65 -1.82 7.75
C TYR A 44 1.70 -2.70 8.42
N THR A 45 1.65 -4.01 8.18
CA THR A 45 2.60 -4.95 8.78
C THR A 45 4.04 -4.62 8.38
N CYS A 46 4.25 -4.25 7.11
CA CYS A 46 5.55 -3.83 6.61
C CYS A 46 5.98 -2.49 7.23
N ALA A 47 5.06 -1.51 7.30
CA ALA A 47 5.32 -0.20 7.88
C ALA A 47 5.68 -0.29 9.36
N ALA A 48 4.87 -0.98 10.16
CA ALA A 48 5.09 -1.18 11.59
C ALA A 48 6.37 -1.99 11.85
N GLY A 49 6.66 -3.01 11.03
CA GLY A 49 7.89 -3.80 11.11
C GLY A 49 9.15 -2.98 10.81
N TRP A 50 9.06 -1.96 9.97
CA TRP A 50 10.16 -1.04 9.67
C TRP A 50 10.33 0.03 10.75
N THR A 51 9.23 0.67 11.17
CA THR A 51 9.27 1.81 12.08
C THR A 51 9.35 1.42 13.55
N GLY A 52 8.78 0.28 13.91
CA GLY A 52 8.58 -0.11 15.32
C GLY A 52 7.47 0.68 16.02
N THR A 53 6.66 1.44 15.27
CA THR A 53 5.56 2.27 15.80
C THR A 53 4.26 2.01 15.06
N TYR A 54 3.16 2.55 15.59
CA TYR A 54 1.89 2.56 14.87
C TYR A 54 1.97 3.41 13.60
N CYS A 55 1.39 2.93 12.51
CA CYS A 55 1.37 3.61 11.23
C CYS A 55 -0.05 3.71 10.69
N VAL A 56 -0.37 4.79 9.99
CA VAL A 56 -1.66 4.98 9.33
C VAL A 56 -1.49 5.11 7.83
N THR A 57 -2.41 4.52 7.08
CA THR A 57 -2.50 4.69 5.63
C THR A 57 -2.98 6.11 5.33
N VAL A 58 -2.21 6.85 4.54
CA VAL A 58 -2.60 8.21 4.12
C VAL A 58 -2.85 8.32 2.62
N TYR A 59 -2.35 7.36 1.83
CA TYR A 59 -2.57 7.36 0.40
C TYR A 59 -2.43 5.95 -0.17
N LEU A 60 -3.36 5.57 -1.05
CA LEU A 60 -3.30 4.37 -1.86
C LEU A 60 -3.29 4.80 -3.33
N GLY A 61 -2.17 4.65 -4.00
CA GLY A 61 -1.98 5.09 -5.38
C GLY A 61 -1.56 3.98 -6.32
N ALA A 62 -1.77 4.23 -7.63
CA ALA A 62 -1.43 3.32 -8.70
C ALA A 62 -1.96 1.88 -8.50
N LEU A 63 -3.15 1.77 -7.89
CA LEU A 63 -3.79 0.46 -7.71
C LEU A 63 -4.35 -0.04 -9.04
N HIS A 64 -3.78 -1.13 -9.52
CA HIS A 64 -4.24 -1.83 -10.71
C HIS A 64 -4.64 -3.26 -10.37
N PHE A 65 -5.88 -3.62 -10.70
CA PHE A 65 -6.36 -5.00 -10.71
C PHE A 65 -6.05 -5.61 -12.08
N LEU A 66 -5.07 -6.50 -12.14
CA LEU A 66 -4.56 -7.10 -13.38
C LEU A 66 -5.28 -8.40 -13.75
N GLY A 67 -5.99 -8.98 -12.79
CA GLY A 67 -6.76 -10.20 -13.02
C GLY A 67 -7.54 -10.63 -11.78
N PRO A 68 -8.57 -11.45 -11.97
CA PRO A 68 -9.42 -11.92 -10.89
C PRO A 68 -8.69 -12.90 -9.97
N ILE A 69 -9.08 -12.90 -8.70
CA ILE A 69 -8.73 -13.92 -7.72
C ILE A 69 -9.96 -14.81 -7.49
N ARG A 70 -9.79 -16.14 -7.47
CA ARG A 70 -10.85 -17.11 -7.28
C ARG A 70 -10.83 -17.62 -5.84
N VAL A 71 -12.00 -18.05 -5.35
CA VAL A 71 -12.10 -18.77 -4.08
C VAL A 71 -11.21 -20.02 -4.11
N GLY A 72 -10.52 -20.28 -3.01
CA GLY A 72 -9.60 -21.41 -2.86
C GLY A 72 -8.23 -21.20 -3.49
N GLU A 73 -7.98 -20.08 -4.18
CA GLU A 73 -6.62 -19.76 -4.62
C GLU A 73 -5.76 -19.30 -3.44
N LEU A 74 -4.49 -19.68 -3.49
CA LEU A 74 -3.47 -19.14 -2.58
C LEU A 74 -3.12 -17.72 -3.04
N VAL A 75 -3.42 -16.76 -2.19
CA VAL A 75 -3.08 -15.35 -2.36
C VAL A 75 -1.75 -15.07 -1.66
N GLU A 76 -0.87 -14.35 -2.34
CA GLU A 76 0.42 -13.90 -1.80
C GLU A 76 0.53 -12.40 -2.00
N LEU A 77 0.65 -11.63 -0.92
CA LEU A 77 0.97 -10.21 -0.94
C LEU A 77 2.42 -10.01 -0.52
N ARG A 78 3.17 -9.34 -1.38
CA ARG A 78 4.56 -8.93 -1.10
C ARG A 78 4.60 -7.43 -0.91
N ALA A 79 4.88 -7.00 0.29
CA ALA A 79 5.06 -5.60 0.64
C ALA A 79 6.54 -5.29 0.87
N LEU A 80 7.01 -4.18 0.31
CA LEU A 80 8.41 -3.78 0.33
C LEU A 80 8.51 -2.27 0.54
N VAL A 81 9.28 -1.82 1.55
CA VAL A 81 9.64 -0.40 1.69
C VAL A 81 10.55 -0.01 0.53
N ILE A 82 10.13 0.99 -0.24
CA ILE A 82 10.84 1.49 -1.43
C ILE A 82 11.32 2.93 -1.30
N ARG A 83 10.82 3.67 -0.30
CA ARG A 83 11.29 5.01 0.06
C ARG A 83 10.86 5.36 1.47
N THR A 84 11.67 6.17 2.17
CA THR A 84 11.29 6.82 3.43
C THR A 84 11.39 8.33 3.31
N GLY A 85 10.39 9.04 3.83
CA GLY A 85 10.42 10.49 4.07
C GLY A 85 10.84 10.79 5.51
N ARG A 86 10.47 11.96 6.02
CA ARG A 86 10.73 12.31 7.42
C ARG A 86 9.84 11.51 8.38
N THR A 87 8.54 11.48 8.12
CA THR A 87 7.52 10.81 8.96
C THR A 87 6.72 9.76 8.19
N SER A 88 7.07 9.52 6.92
CA SER A 88 6.31 8.64 6.02
C SER A 88 7.18 7.62 5.33
N LEU A 89 6.56 6.57 4.82
CA LEU A 89 7.19 5.58 3.96
C LEU A 89 6.26 5.19 2.81
N ASP A 90 6.88 4.96 1.65
CA ASP A 90 6.20 4.41 0.48
C ASP A 90 6.50 2.91 0.42
N ILE A 91 5.44 2.11 0.32
CA ILE A 91 5.50 0.66 0.30
C ILE A 91 4.89 0.16 -1.00
N ALA A 92 5.69 -0.50 -1.82
CA ALA A 92 5.20 -1.20 -2.99
C ALA A 92 4.59 -2.53 -2.57
N ILE A 93 3.40 -2.85 -3.10
CA ILE A 93 2.70 -4.09 -2.81
C ILE A 93 2.30 -4.77 -4.10
N ASP A 94 2.80 -5.98 -4.29
CA ASP A 94 2.39 -6.87 -5.36
C ASP A 94 1.48 -7.96 -4.81
N VAL A 95 0.38 -8.19 -5.52
CA VAL A 95 -0.59 -9.24 -5.21
C VAL A 95 -0.48 -10.34 -6.27
N TYR A 96 -0.28 -11.56 -5.80
CA TYR A 96 -0.24 -12.75 -6.65
C TYR A 96 -1.33 -13.73 -6.23
N ALA A 97 -1.81 -14.52 -7.18
CA ALA A 97 -2.69 -15.64 -6.91
C ALA A 97 -2.27 -16.88 -7.71
N ARG A 98 -2.52 -18.07 -7.16
CA ARG A 98 -2.30 -19.33 -7.82
C ARG A 98 -3.24 -20.41 -7.28
N ASP A 99 -3.51 -21.43 -8.08
CA ASP A 99 -4.08 -22.69 -7.57
C ASP A 99 -3.05 -23.30 -6.59
N PRO A 100 -3.45 -23.71 -5.36
CA PRO A 100 -2.55 -24.39 -4.41
C PRO A 100 -1.85 -25.62 -4.98
N LYS A 101 -2.48 -26.29 -5.93
CA LYS A 101 -1.95 -27.49 -6.62
C LYS A 101 -0.99 -27.17 -7.76
N SER A 102 -0.90 -25.89 -8.19
CA SER A 102 -0.03 -25.44 -9.27
C SER A 102 1.18 -24.67 -8.72
N ARG A 103 2.29 -24.75 -9.44
CA ARG A 103 3.46 -23.90 -9.17
C ARG A 103 3.40 -22.55 -9.89
N GLU A 104 2.54 -22.44 -10.90
CA GLU A 104 2.38 -21.21 -11.67
C GLU A 104 1.60 -20.18 -10.86
N ARG A 105 2.18 -19.01 -10.69
CA ARG A 105 1.54 -17.85 -10.07
C ARG A 105 1.33 -16.76 -11.10
N ARG A 106 0.25 -16.03 -10.97
CA ARG A 106 0.00 -14.82 -11.76
C ARG A 106 -0.04 -13.60 -10.85
N ARG A 107 0.46 -12.48 -11.33
CA ARG A 107 0.29 -11.19 -10.68
C ARG A 107 -1.14 -10.71 -10.92
N THR A 108 -1.87 -10.43 -9.86
CA THR A 108 -3.28 -10.02 -9.89
C THR A 108 -3.49 -8.57 -9.52
N GLY A 109 -2.48 -7.94 -8.92
CA GLY A 109 -2.54 -6.53 -8.57
C GLY A 109 -1.19 -5.95 -8.25
N HIS A 110 -1.13 -4.61 -8.31
CA HIS A 110 0.00 -3.80 -7.86
C HIS A 110 -0.50 -2.46 -7.35
N CYS A 111 0.17 -1.93 -6.33
CA CYS A 111 -0.04 -0.57 -5.84
C CYS A 111 1.18 -0.07 -5.08
N VAL A 112 1.17 1.24 -4.80
CA VAL A 112 2.05 1.87 -3.81
C VAL A 112 1.19 2.54 -2.76
N VAL A 113 1.43 2.17 -1.51
CA VAL A 113 0.72 2.72 -0.34
C VAL A 113 1.68 3.60 0.45
N VAL A 114 1.20 4.75 0.90
CA VAL A 114 1.97 5.66 1.75
C VAL A 114 1.42 5.57 3.17
N PHE A 115 2.32 5.28 4.10
CA PHE A 115 2.05 5.26 5.53
C PHE A 115 2.73 6.41 6.23
N VAL A 116 2.12 6.93 7.28
CA VAL A 116 2.71 7.89 8.22
C VAL A 116 2.85 7.21 9.58
N ALA A 117 4.04 7.28 10.16
CA ALA A 117 4.31 6.79 11.50
C ALA A 117 3.79 7.77 12.55
N LEU A 118 3.14 7.26 13.59
CA LEU A 118 2.58 8.04 14.69
C LEU A 118 3.25 7.66 16.02
N ASP A 119 3.40 8.66 16.89
CA ASP A 119 3.82 8.48 18.27
C ASP A 119 2.65 8.06 19.18
N GLY A 120 2.91 7.94 20.49
CA GLY A 120 1.89 7.54 21.47
C GLY A 120 0.77 8.58 21.68
N GLU A 121 0.92 9.79 21.15
CA GLU A 121 -0.07 10.88 21.19
C GLU A 121 -0.73 11.09 19.81
N ALA A 122 -0.60 10.10 18.90
CA ALA A 122 -1.11 10.13 17.52
C ALA A 122 -0.57 11.27 16.65
N ARG A 123 0.63 11.77 16.92
CA ARG A 123 1.31 12.79 16.11
C ARG A 123 2.32 12.14 15.16
N PRO A 124 2.50 12.68 13.93
CA PRO A 124 3.54 12.19 13.03
C PRO A 124 4.93 12.18 13.66
N THR A 125 5.59 11.02 13.65
CA THR A 125 6.93 10.84 14.22
C THR A 125 7.95 10.43 13.16
N GLU A 126 9.24 10.68 13.43
CA GLU A 126 10.30 10.37 12.48
C GLU A 126 10.43 8.87 12.22
N VAL A 127 10.58 8.51 10.95
CA VAL A 127 10.82 7.13 10.54
C VAL A 127 12.32 6.88 10.33
N PRO A 128 12.78 5.66 10.63
CA PRO A 128 14.14 5.27 10.31
C PRO A 128 14.41 5.39 8.82
N ARG A 129 15.50 6.04 8.46
CA ARG A 129 15.86 6.23 7.06
C ARG A 129 16.26 4.90 6.40
N TRP A 130 15.68 4.63 5.24
CA TRP A 130 16.13 3.61 4.31
C TRP A 130 17.00 4.27 3.22
N ALA A 131 18.07 3.60 2.82
CA ALA A 131 18.93 4.01 1.71
C ALA A 131 19.04 2.86 0.70
N PRO A 132 18.96 3.14 -0.62
CA PRO A 132 19.09 2.11 -1.64
C PRO A 132 20.53 1.57 -1.71
N GLU A 133 20.69 0.24 -1.71
CA GLU A 133 21.97 -0.43 -1.75
C GLU A 133 22.28 -1.02 -3.14
N SER A 134 21.26 -1.39 -3.92
CA SER A 134 21.38 -1.98 -5.25
C SER A 134 20.83 -1.06 -6.35
N GLU A 135 21.10 -1.41 -7.62
CA GLU A 135 20.49 -0.72 -8.77
C GLU A 135 18.95 -0.86 -8.77
N ILE A 136 18.45 -2.03 -8.38
CA ILE A 136 17.01 -2.27 -8.25
C ILE A 136 16.42 -1.35 -7.18
N ASP A 137 17.09 -1.18 -6.05
CA ASP A 137 16.65 -0.28 -5.00
C ASP A 137 16.61 1.18 -5.47
N ARG A 138 17.63 1.61 -6.20
CA ARG A 138 17.64 2.97 -6.78
C ARG A 138 16.49 3.19 -7.78
N ALA A 139 16.20 2.18 -8.59
CA ALA A 139 15.08 2.23 -9.52
C ALA A 139 13.72 2.30 -8.79
N LEU A 140 13.54 1.52 -7.72
CA LEU A 140 12.34 1.54 -6.89
C LEU A 140 12.17 2.88 -6.14
N GLU A 141 13.26 3.44 -5.61
CA GLU A 141 13.22 4.76 -4.98
C GLU A 141 12.87 5.85 -6.01
N ALA A 142 13.46 5.82 -7.19
CA ALA A 142 13.15 6.75 -8.27
C ALA A 142 11.68 6.65 -8.70
N TYR A 143 11.15 5.44 -8.80
CA TYR A 143 9.73 5.19 -9.05
C TYR A 143 8.83 5.81 -7.97
N ALA A 144 9.13 5.58 -6.69
CA ALA A 144 8.38 6.17 -5.58
C ALA A 144 8.43 7.70 -5.59
N ARG A 145 9.60 8.31 -5.88
CA ARG A 145 9.77 9.76 -6.01
C ARG A 145 8.89 10.31 -7.13
N ARG A 146 8.90 9.65 -8.28
CA ARG A 146 8.07 10.07 -9.42
C ARG A 146 6.57 9.99 -9.12
N LEU A 147 6.12 8.94 -8.46
CA LEU A 147 4.72 8.83 -8.00
C LEU A 147 4.35 9.93 -7.01
N ALA A 148 5.24 10.29 -6.09
CA ALA A 148 5.01 11.37 -5.13
C ALA A 148 4.89 12.75 -5.82
N GLU A 149 5.67 13.00 -6.87
CA GLU A 149 5.56 14.21 -7.69
C GLU A 149 4.22 14.26 -8.43
N LEU A 150 3.83 13.18 -9.10
CA LEU A 150 2.57 13.09 -9.82
C LEU A 150 1.37 13.28 -8.88
N ARG A 151 1.42 12.67 -7.68
CA ARG A 151 0.39 12.86 -6.66
C ARG A 151 0.21 14.32 -6.30
N LYS A 152 1.31 15.05 -6.01
CA LYS A 152 1.24 16.48 -5.70
C LYS A 152 0.59 17.30 -6.81
N GLN A 153 0.89 16.96 -8.06
CA GLN A 153 0.28 17.63 -9.23
C GLN A 153 -1.22 17.34 -9.30
N MET A 154 -1.61 16.08 -9.08
CA MET A 154 -3.02 15.68 -9.05
C MET A 154 -3.78 16.37 -7.90
N ASP A 155 -3.21 16.42 -6.69
CA ASP A 155 -3.83 17.05 -5.52
C ASP A 155 -4.10 18.53 -5.81
N LEU A 156 -3.12 19.26 -6.37
CA LEU A 156 -3.26 20.66 -6.76
C LEU A 156 -4.34 20.87 -7.84
N GLU A 157 -4.36 20.01 -8.84
CA GLU A 157 -5.38 20.09 -9.90
C GLU A 157 -6.78 19.80 -9.36
N MET A 158 -6.90 18.79 -8.48
CA MET A 158 -8.16 18.45 -7.83
C MET A 158 -8.67 19.61 -6.96
N GLU A 159 -7.82 20.20 -6.14
CA GLU A 159 -8.19 21.37 -5.31
C GLU A 159 -8.70 22.53 -6.15
N GLN A 160 -8.00 22.86 -7.25
CA GLN A 160 -8.40 23.92 -8.17
C GLN A 160 -9.75 23.64 -8.84
N ARG A 161 -9.97 22.40 -9.30
CA ARG A 161 -11.24 22.01 -9.92
C ARG A 161 -12.39 21.97 -8.92
N LEU A 162 -12.17 21.39 -7.74
CA LEU A 162 -13.20 21.36 -6.69
C LEU A 162 -13.59 22.77 -6.24
N ALA A 163 -12.63 23.69 -6.11
CA ALA A 163 -12.93 25.08 -5.80
C ALA A 163 -13.80 25.74 -6.88
N SER A 164 -13.58 25.41 -8.16
CA SER A 164 -14.37 25.95 -9.29
C SER A 164 -15.79 25.37 -9.36
N TYR A 165 -16.04 24.21 -8.77
CA TYR A 165 -17.36 23.56 -8.75
C TYR A 165 -18.11 23.77 -7.43
N ALA A 166 -17.44 24.19 -6.36
CA ALA A 166 -18.06 24.35 -5.02
C ALA A 166 -19.28 25.31 -5.05
N ASP A 167 -19.22 26.35 -5.88
CA ASP A 167 -20.30 27.33 -6.07
C ASP A 167 -21.40 26.84 -7.04
N SER A 168 -21.19 25.70 -7.72
CA SER A 168 -22.09 25.21 -8.78
C SER A 168 -22.83 23.91 -8.42
N ILE A 169 -22.46 23.25 -7.33
CA ILE A 169 -23.10 22.00 -6.87
C ILE A 169 -24.13 22.37 -5.81
N GLU A 170 -25.38 22.60 -6.21
CA GLU A 170 -26.51 22.47 -5.30
C GLU A 170 -26.66 20.98 -4.96
N ILE A 171 -26.26 20.62 -3.76
CA ILE A 171 -26.55 19.29 -3.24
C ILE A 171 -28.04 19.24 -2.95
N GLU A 172 -28.82 18.68 -3.86
CA GLU A 172 -30.19 18.27 -3.58
C GLU A 172 -30.12 17.25 -2.43
N THR A 173 -30.56 17.67 -1.27
CA THR A 173 -30.76 16.77 -0.10
C THR A 173 -31.90 15.84 -0.47
N LEU A 174 -31.62 14.57 -0.73
CA LEU A 174 -32.59 13.49 -0.79
C LEU A 174 -33.13 13.19 0.60
#